data_907d276b2e4aee8f85b02c9b5ec40a4c
#
_entry.id   907d276b2e4aee8f85b02c9b5ec40a4c
#
_cell.length_a   1.000
_cell.length_b   1.000
_cell.length_c   1.000
_cell.angle_alpha   90.00
_cell.angle_beta   90.00
_cell.angle_gamma   90.00
#
_symmetry.space_group_name_H-M   'P 1'
#
loop_
_entity.id
_entity.type
_entity.pdbx_description
1 polymer ?
#
loop_
_entity_poly.entity_id
_entity_poly.type
_entity_poly.pdbx_seq_one_letter_code
_entity_poly.pdbx_strand_id
1 'polypeptide(L)'
;MPAHAFIGRQIRSYEKLEQPLSTNISTNVGGAMVKVILKEDLPNCFGRADIFGGKIEKGYKMLTFMGLDRDGKIKLRIYDVSIMTNENTMSRYGVNRSYVNLNNNNYGNAYGLSSGYTNGVITNIPKRESNSYVLPPNVVDIELDYGKNNQFEFSNKIIKINSVTPMNIRYTIIDASPLPQ
;
A
#
# COMPACT_ATOMS: atom_id res chain seq x y z
N MET A 1 -28.45 20.01 11.34
CA MET A 1 -27.05 19.54 11.43
C MET A 1 -26.58 19.23 10.04
N PRO A 2 -25.46 19.76 9.58
CA PRO A 2 -25.00 19.51 8.20
C PRO A 2 -24.56 18.04 8.04
N ALA A 3 -25.07 17.39 7.00
CA ALA A 3 -24.85 16.00 6.65
C ALA A 3 -23.37 15.65 6.26
N HIS A 4 -22.45 16.60 6.40
CA HIS A 4 -21.07 16.45 5.96
C HIS A 4 -20.14 15.68 6.91
N ALA A 5 -20.57 15.38 8.12
CA ALA A 5 -19.71 14.78 9.15
C ALA A 5 -19.36 13.30 8.93
N PHE A 6 -20.09 12.58 8.05
CA PHE A 6 -19.93 11.14 7.85
C PHE A 6 -19.18 10.71 6.58
N ILE A 7 -18.76 11.64 5.72
CA ILE A 7 -18.16 11.32 4.42
C ILE A 7 -16.70 10.85 4.55
N GLY A 8 -16.09 11.06 5.70
CA GLY A 8 -14.68 10.73 5.94
C GLY A 8 -13.70 11.81 5.43
N ARG A 9 -12.44 11.71 5.85
CA ARG A 9 -11.36 12.62 5.45
C ARG A 9 -10.90 12.33 4.01
N GLN A 10 -10.15 13.25 3.43
CA GLN A 10 -9.47 13.03 2.15
C GLN A 10 -8.46 11.87 2.27
N ILE A 11 -8.29 11.13 1.17
CA ILE A 11 -7.29 10.08 1.06
C ILE A 11 -5.90 10.72 1.10
N ARG A 12 -5.01 10.12 1.88
CA ARG A 12 -3.62 10.54 2.04
C ARG A 12 -2.68 9.42 1.61
N SER A 13 -1.58 9.81 1.00
CA SER A 13 -0.47 8.91 0.69
C SER A 13 0.57 8.95 1.79
N TYR A 14 1.25 7.83 2.00
CA TYR A 14 2.26 7.64 3.04
C TYR A 14 3.45 6.91 2.47
N GLU A 15 4.63 7.30 2.91
CA GLU A 15 5.87 6.57 2.67
C GLU A 15 6.30 5.88 3.96
N LYS A 16 6.58 4.59 3.89
CA LYS A 16 7.07 3.80 5.02
C LYS A 16 8.40 3.16 4.67
N LEU A 17 9.44 3.51 5.39
CA LEU A 17 10.72 2.83 5.29
C LEU A 17 10.54 1.37 5.77
N GLU A 18 11.02 0.41 4.99
CA GLU A 18 10.94 -1.02 5.36
C GLU A 18 11.96 -1.37 6.44
N GLN A 19 13.19 -0.83 6.30
CA GLN A 19 14.22 -0.97 7.32
C GLN A 19 14.10 0.16 8.36
N PRO A 20 14.49 -0.08 9.62
CA PRO A 20 14.60 1.00 10.60
C PRO A 20 15.70 1.99 10.20
N LEU A 21 15.56 3.25 10.63
CA LEU A 21 16.68 4.21 10.58
C LEU A 21 17.86 3.63 11.36
N SER A 22 18.98 3.50 10.72
CA SER A 22 20.14 2.84 11.33
C SER A 22 21.44 3.43 10.82
N THR A 23 22.46 3.29 11.63
CA THR A 23 23.83 3.72 11.32
C THR A 23 24.66 2.53 10.89
N ASN A 24 25.57 2.75 9.93
CA ASN A 24 26.58 1.78 9.51
C ASN A 24 26.03 0.43 9.00
N ILE A 25 24.94 0.51 8.24
CA ILE A 25 24.36 -0.66 7.53
C ILE A 25 25.31 -1.09 6.42
N SER A 26 25.35 -2.39 6.14
CA SER A 26 26.19 -2.94 5.09
C SER A 26 25.34 -3.75 4.10
N THR A 27 25.59 -3.57 2.80
CA THR A 27 24.98 -4.39 1.76
C THR A 27 26.00 -4.73 0.66
N ASN A 28 25.80 -5.89 0.02
CA ASN A 28 26.64 -6.36 -1.09
C ASN A 28 26.10 -5.90 -2.45
N VAL A 29 26.90 -6.05 -3.48
CA VAL A 29 26.48 -5.82 -4.88
C VAL A 29 25.23 -6.63 -5.19
N GLY A 30 24.24 -5.97 -5.82
CA GLY A 30 22.92 -6.52 -6.10
C GLY A 30 21.95 -6.47 -4.92
N GLY A 31 22.42 -6.09 -3.72
CA GLY A 31 21.58 -5.98 -2.53
C GLY A 31 20.85 -4.64 -2.43
N ALA A 32 19.63 -4.69 -1.88
CA ALA A 32 18.87 -3.48 -1.58
C ALA A 32 19.52 -2.69 -0.43
N MET A 33 19.74 -1.41 -0.65
CA MET A 33 20.19 -0.47 0.38
C MET A 33 19.01 0.09 1.17
N VAL A 34 18.01 0.58 0.44
CA VAL A 34 16.84 1.23 1.03
C VAL A 34 15.60 0.80 0.24
N LYS A 35 14.54 0.47 0.95
CA LYS A 35 13.24 0.21 0.36
C LYS A 35 12.17 1.00 1.10
N VAL A 36 11.40 1.77 0.35
CA VAL A 36 10.31 2.60 0.85
C VAL A 36 9.01 2.09 0.25
N ILE A 37 8.09 1.67 1.11
CA ILE A 37 6.77 1.19 0.72
C ILE A 37 5.83 2.38 0.61
N LEU A 38 5.17 2.50 -0.53
CA LEU A 38 4.16 3.52 -0.80
C LEU A 38 2.80 2.97 -0.37
N LYS A 39 2.13 3.67 0.54
CA LYS A 39 0.81 3.31 1.04
C LYS A 39 -0.16 4.46 0.85
N GLU A 40 -1.43 4.13 0.76
CA GLU A 40 -2.53 5.08 0.67
C GLU A 40 -3.65 4.69 1.62
N ASP A 41 -4.42 5.65 2.10
CA ASP A 41 -5.63 5.33 2.87
C ASP A 41 -6.57 4.47 2.03
N LEU A 42 -7.13 3.43 2.63
CA LEU A 42 -8.15 2.60 1.98
C LEU A 42 -9.35 3.46 1.61
N PRO A 43 -9.78 3.50 0.34
CA PRO A 43 -10.95 4.27 -0.06
C PRO A 43 -12.23 3.62 0.42
N ASN A 44 -13.18 4.43 0.87
CA ASN A 44 -14.57 4.00 1.09
C ASN A 44 -15.39 4.14 -0.20
N CYS A 45 -16.69 3.79 -0.14
CA CYS A 45 -17.60 3.86 -1.28
C CYS A 45 -17.85 5.27 -1.82
N PHE A 46 -17.46 6.31 -1.10
CA PHE A 46 -17.58 7.73 -1.49
C PHE A 46 -16.26 8.32 -2.00
N GLY A 47 -15.22 7.50 -2.20
CA GLY A 47 -13.90 7.98 -2.61
C GLY A 47 -13.16 8.78 -1.52
N ARG A 48 -13.47 8.54 -0.25
CA ARG A 48 -12.83 9.13 0.92
C ARG A 48 -12.08 8.07 1.71
N ALA A 49 -11.20 8.51 2.62
CA ALA A 49 -10.48 7.59 3.47
C ALA A 49 -11.42 6.78 4.36
N ASP A 50 -11.08 5.51 4.55
CA ASP A 50 -11.74 4.62 5.48
C ASP A 50 -11.71 5.15 6.93
N ILE A 51 -12.82 5.00 7.65
CA ILE A 51 -12.94 5.41 9.06
C ILE A 51 -12.18 4.48 10.01
N PHE A 52 -11.90 3.24 9.59
CA PHE A 52 -11.17 2.25 10.38
C PHE A 52 -9.65 2.37 10.24
N GLY A 53 -9.17 3.31 9.42
CA GLY A 53 -7.73 3.54 9.21
C GLY A 53 -7.04 2.50 8.35
N GLY A 54 -7.78 1.75 7.54
CA GLY A 54 -7.23 0.80 6.57
C GLY A 54 -6.25 1.47 5.60
N LYS A 55 -5.22 0.72 5.20
CA LYS A 55 -4.20 1.16 4.23
C LYS A 55 -4.10 0.15 3.11
N ILE A 56 -3.82 0.63 1.90
CA ILE A 56 -3.49 -0.19 0.73
C ILE A 56 -2.07 0.11 0.29
N GLU A 57 -1.40 -0.89 -0.26
CA GLU A 57 -0.08 -0.72 -0.85
C GLU A 57 -0.23 -0.27 -2.30
N LYS A 58 0.46 0.83 -2.63
CA LYS A 58 0.45 1.43 -3.97
C LYS A 58 1.74 1.18 -4.74
N GLY A 59 2.72 0.54 -4.09
CA GLY A 59 4.00 0.21 -4.67
C GLY A 59 5.16 0.38 -3.70
N TYR A 60 6.35 0.42 -4.25
CA TYR A 60 7.58 0.69 -3.49
C TYR A 60 8.64 1.32 -4.37
N LYS A 61 9.55 2.06 -3.74
CA LYS A 61 10.81 2.51 -4.32
C LYS A 61 11.95 1.78 -3.63
N MET A 62 12.89 1.27 -4.42
CA MET A 62 14.02 0.51 -3.90
C MET A 62 15.32 1.01 -4.53
N LEU A 63 16.30 1.29 -3.69
CA LEU A 63 17.65 1.66 -4.08
C LEU A 63 18.56 0.45 -3.90
N THR A 64 19.29 0.08 -4.93
CA THR A 64 20.16 -1.10 -4.96
C THR A 64 21.59 -0.68 -5.30
N PHE A 65 22.57 -1.26 -4.60
CA PHE A 65 23.98 -1.08 -4.89
C PHE A 65 24.42 -2.02 -6.02
N MET A 66 24.96 -1.47 -7.11
CA MET A 66 25.38 -2.22 -8.31
C MET A 66 26.90 -2.37 -8.43
N GLY A 67 27.65 -1.91 -7.42
CA GLY A 67 29.11 -1.96 -7.43
C GLY A 67 29.76 -0.64 -7.81
N LEU A 68 31.05 -0.72 -8.16
CA LEU A 68 31.82 0.42 -8.65
C LEU A 68 32.01 0.34 -10.16
N ASP A 69 32.07 1.51 -10.80
CA ASP A 69 32.51 1.64 -12.17
C ASP A 69 34.05 1.52 -12.31
N ARG A 70 34.53 1.51 -13.56
CA ARG A 70 35.98 1.54 -13.90
C ARG A 70 36.68 2.77 -13.35
N ASP A 71 35.97 3.89 -13.25
CA ASP A 71 36.46 5.16 -12.72
C ASP A 71 36.32 5.28 -11.20
N GLY A 72 35.88 4.21 -10.51
CA GLY A 72 35.67 4.18 -9.07
C GLY A 72 34.38 4.87 -8.60
N LYS A 73 33.50 5.25 -9.51
CA LYS A 73 32.19 5.80 -9.15
C LYS A 73 31.24 4.71 -8.68
N ILE A 74 30.38 5.02 -7.73
CA ILE A 74 29.36 4.14 -7.21
C ILE A 74 28.21 4.05 -8.20
N LYS A 75 27.87 2.84 -8.63
CA LYS A 75 26.67 2.56 -9.42
C LYS A 75 25.52 2.15 -8.52
N LEU A 76 24.44 2.90 -8.62
CA LEU A 76 23.21 2.63 -7.90
C LEU A 76 22.07 2.45 -8.90
N ARG A 77 21.11 1.60 -8.55
CA ARG A 77 19.90 1.36 -9.34
C ARG A 77 18.67 1.62 -8.51
N ILE A 78 17.78 2.45 -9.03
CA ILE A 78 16.48 2.75 -8.44
C ILE A 78 15.42 1.92 -9.19
N TYR A 79 14.62 1.20 -8.42
CA TYR A 79 13.39 0.57 -8.90
C TYR A 79 12.21 1.36 -8.33
N ASP A 80 11.31 1.81 -9.21
CA ASP A 80 10.03 2.41 -8.84
C ASP A 80 8.91 1.50 -9.36
N VAL A 81 8.24 0.85 -8.42
CA VAL A 81 7.21 -0.16 -8.70
C VAL A 81 5.87 0.36 -8.24
N SER A 82 4.91 0.42 -9.15
CA SER A 82 3.53 0.81 -8.84
C SER A 82 2.61 -0.41 -8.79
N ILE A 83 1.68 -0.40 -7.84
CA ILE A 83 0.63 -1.40 -7.69
C ILE A 83 -0.72 -0.74 -7.98
N MET A 84 -1.41 -1.25 -8.99
CA MET A 84 -2.78 -0.87 -9.28
C MET A 84 -3.73 -1.80 -8.53
N THR A 85 -4.66 -1.21 -7.80
CA THR A 85 -5.66 -1.97 -7.04
C THR A 85 -7.00 -1.24 -7.04
N ASN A 86 -8.09 -2.01 -7.11
CA ASN A 86 -9.46 -1.52 -6.93
C ASN A 86 -10.00 -1.84 -5.52
N GLU A 87 -9.11 -2.19 -4.59
CA GLU A 87 -9.47 -2.49 -3.22
C GLU A 87 -10.09 -1.27 -2.53
N ASN A 88 -11.17 -1.49 -1.80
CA ASN A 88 -11.90 -0.49 -1.03
C ASN A 88 -12.50 -1.13 0.24
N THR A 89 -13.16 -0.33 1.07
CA THR A 89 -13.80 -0.78 2.31
C THR A 89 -14.75 -1.95 2.09
N MET A 90 -15.52 -1.93 0.99
CA MET A 90 -16.50 -2.99 0.70
C MET A 90 -15.84 -4.30 0.29
N SER A 91 -14.71 -4.25 -0.43
CA SER A 91 -13.97 -5.45 -0.78
C SER A 91 -13.18 -6.01 0.40
N ARG A 92 -12.67 -5.16 1.29
CA ARG A 92 -11.87 -5.59 2.44
C ARG A 92 -12.74 -6.13 3.59
N TYR A 93 -13.75 -5.37 3.99
CA TYR A 93 -14.58 -5.66 5.18
C TYR A 93 -15.97 -6.18 4.84
N GLY A 94 -16.33 -6.23 3.57
CA GLY A 94 -17.60 -6.80 3.13
C GLY A 94 -17.70 -8.28 3.48
N VAL A 95 -18.93 -8.72 3.71
CA VAL A 95 -19.26 -10.12 3.97
C VAL A 95 -20.27 -10.60 2.95
N ASN A 96 -20.31 -11.91 2.71
CA ASN A 96 -21.39 -12.50 1.95
C ASN A 96 -22.71 -12.29 2.71
N ARG A 97 -23.74 -11.85 2.02
CA ARG A 97 -25.05 -11.62 2.61
C ARG A 97 -26.07 -12.50 1.92
N SER A 98 -26.90 -13.16 2.70
CA SER A 98 -28.06 -13.91 2.20
C SER A 98 -29.34 -13.28 2.75
N TYR A 99 -30.24 -12.95 1.87
CA TYR A 99 -31.56 -12.44 2.23
C TYR A 99 -32.57 -13.55 1.92
N VAL A 100 -33.39 -13.84 2.91
CA VAL A 100 -34.54 -14.76 2.74
C VAL A 100 -35.77 -13.88 2.75
N ASN A 101 -36.46 -13.84 1.62
CA ASN A 101 -37.76 -13.18 1.53
C ASN A 101 -38.84 -14.26 1.58
N LEU A 102 -39.62 -14.27 2.66
CA LEU A 102 -40.70 -15.23 2.87
C LEU A 102 -42.05 -14.55 2.65
N ASN A 103 -42.77 -14.98 1.62
CA ASN A 103 -44.16 -14.60 1.41
C ASN A 103 -45.06 -15.69 1.97
N ASN A 104 -45.80 -15.34 3.01
CA ASN A 104 -46.73 -16.25 3.67
C ASN A 104 -48.17 -15.84 3.33
N ASN A 105 -48.88 -16.69 2.60
CA ASN A 105 -50.28 -16.47 2.25
C ASN A 105 -51.13 -17.50 3.00
N ASN A 106 -51.88 -17.03 3.97
CA ASN A 106 -52.82 -17.86 4.73
C ASN A 106 -54.25 -17.53 4.32
N TYR A 107 -54.97 -18.54 3.96
CA TYR A 107 -56.40 -18.45 3.66
C TYR A 107 -57.19 -19.26 4.71
N GLY A 108 -58.01 -18.54 5.49
CA GLY A 108 -58.92 -19.17 6.42
C GLY A 108 -60.40 -19.01 5.95
N ASN A 109 -61.22 -19.97 6.19
CA ASN A 109 -62.67 -19.88 5.98
C ASN A 109 -63.43 -19.80 7.32
N ALA A 110 -64.71 -19.45 7.25
CA ALA A 110 -65.57 -19.31 8.42
C ALA A 110 -65.80 -20.63 9.21
N TYR A 111 -65.36 -21.76 8.70
CA TYR A 111 -65.47 -23.10 9.32
C TYR A 111 -64.19 -23.57 10.00
N GLY A 112 -63.17 -22.65 10.16
CA GLY A 112 -61.95 -22.95 10.88
C GLY A 112 -60.90 -23.79 10.10
N LEU A 113 -61.13 -24.05 8.81
CA LEU A 113 -60.12 -24.67 7.95
C LEU A 113 -59.22 -23.58 7.41
N SER A 114 -57.95 -23.67 7.69
CA SER A 114 -56.94 -22.79 7.14
C SER A 114 -55.96 -23.57 6.27
N SER A 115 -55.67 -23.11 5.07
CA SER A 115 -54.56 -23.57 4.24
C SER A 115 -53.68 -22.40 3.92
N GLY A 116 -52.39 -22.62 3.97
CA GLY A 116 -51.39 -21.60 3.65
C GLY A 116 -50.21 -22.21 2.92
N TYR A 117 -49.59 -21.42 2.07
CA TYR A 117 -48.30 -21.79 1.48
C TYR A 117 -47.29 -20.67 1.72
N THR A 118 -46.06 -21.07 1.92
CA THR A 118 -44.93 -20.14 2.11
C THR A 118 -44.00 -20.30 0.92
N ASN A 119 -43.83 -19.22 0.16
CA ASN A 119 -42.80 -19.14 -0.87
C ASN A 119 -41.61 -18.35 -0.32
N GLY A 120 -40.43 -18.92 -0.43
CA GLY A 120 -39.19 -18.27 -0.04
C GLY A 120 -38.27 -18.06 -1.22
N VAL A 121 -37.72 -16.85 -1.34
CA VAL A 121 -36.64 -16.55 -2.28
C VAL A 121 -35.39 -16.24 -1.49
N ILE A 122 -34.34 -17.01 -1.74
CA ILE A 122 -33.04 -16.75 -1.15
C ILE A 122 -32.18 -15.97 -2.17
N THR A 123 -31.82 -14.77 -1.83
CA THR A 123 -30.92 -13.95 -2.64
C THR A 123 -29.55 -13.89 -1.95
N ASN A 124 -28.54 -14.43 -2.61
CA ASN A 124 -27.16 -14.38 -2.14
C ASN A 124 -26.44 -13.22 -2.82
N ILE A 125 -25.92 -12.29 -2.03
CA ILE A 125 -25.06 -11.20 -2.49
C ILE A 125 -23.64 -11.53 -2.04
N PRO A 126 -22.75 -11.91 -2.98
CA PRO A 126 -21.37 -12.22 -2.64
C PRO A 126 -20.63 -10.94 -2.20
N LYS A 127 -19.60 -11.13 -1.37
CA LYS A 127 -18.63 -10.08 -1.06
C LYS A 127 -18.00 -9.59 -2.37
N ARG A 128 -17.80 -8.29 -2.48
CA ARG A 128 -17.00 -7.72 -3.58
C ARG A 128 -15.57 -8.20 -3.47
N GLU A 129 -15.05 -8.72 -4.55
CA GLU A 129 -13.64 -9.06 -4.68
C GLU A 129 -12.84 -7.84 -5.16
N SER A 130 -11.57 -7.80 -4.77
CA SER A 130 -10.62 -6.81 -5.24
C SER A 130 -9.52 -7.50 -6.03
N ASN A 131 -9.05 -6.82 -7.08
CA ASN A 131 -7.92 -7.24 -7.88
C ASN A 131 -6.78 -6.26 -7.69
N SER A 132 -5.56 -6.80 -7.58
CA SER A 132 -4.35 -6.00 -7.54
C SER A 132 -3.34 -6.59 -8.52
N TYR A 133 -2.65 -5.73 -9.24
CA TYR A 133 -1.59 -6.14 -10.15
C TYR A 133 -0.42 -5.15 -10.07
N VAL A 134 0.77 -5.70 -10.21
CA VAL A 134 2.01 -4.96 -10.17
C VAL A 134 2.35 -4.52 -11.58
N LEU A 135 2.61 -3.23 -11.77
CA LEU A 135 3.09 -2.70 -13.04
C LEU A 135 4.59 -3.02 -13.23
N PRO A 136 5.06 -3.10 -14.47
CA PRO A 136 6.48 -3.20 -14.73
C PRO A 136 7.25 -2.09 -14.02
N PRO A 137 8.41 -2.41 -13.39
CA PRO A 137 9.19 -1.42 -12.68
C PRO A 137 9.77 -0.38 -13.63
N ASN A 138 9.70 0.89 -13.24
CA ASN A 138 10.55 1.90 -13.82
C ASN A 138 11.95 1.80 -13.19
N VAL A 139 12.99 1.66 -14.01
CA VAL A 139 14.37 1.43 -13.56
C VAL A 139 15.25 2.58 -14.01
N VAL A 140 15.96 3.19 -13.06
CA VAL A 140 16.90 4.28 -13.31
C VAL A 140 18.25 3.95 -12.71
N ASP A 141 19.29 4.01 -13.51
CA ASP A 141 20.68 3.88 -13.05
C ASP A 141 21.27 5.26 -12.79
N ILE A 142 21.93 5.43 -11.65
CA ILE A 142 22.62 6.64 -11.25
C ILE A 142 24.07 6.32 -10.88
N GLU A 143 24.95 7.26 -11.16
CA GLU A 143 26.36 7.19 -10.78
C GLU A 143 26.68 8.29 -9.77
N LEU A 144 27.36 7.93 -8.69
CA LEU A 144 27.76 8.84 -7.62
C LEU A 144 29.28 8.85 -7.51
N ASP A 145 29.85 10.04 -7.59
CA ASP A 145 31.26 10.27 -7.31
C ASP A 145 31.45 10.44 -5.79
N TYR A 146 31.86 9.36 -5.14
CA TYR A 146 32.05 9.32 -3.69
C TYR A 146 33.11 10.32 -3.19
N GLY A 147 34.10 10.62 -4.02
CA GLY A 147 35.16 11.62 -3.67
C GLY A 147 34.63 13.03 -3.58
N LYS A 148 33.56 13.35 -4.33
CA LYS A 148 32.95 14.69 -4.33
C LYS A 148 31.77 14.81 -3.41
N ASN A 149 30.94 13.75 -3.34
CA ASN A 149 29.73 13.77 -2.54
C ASN A 149 29.47 12.39 -1.95
N ASN A 150 29.51 12.30 -0.62
CA ASN A 150 29.28 11.07 0.12
C ASN A 150 27.85 10.93 0.66
N GLN A 151 26.96 11.85 0.29
CA GLN A 151 25.54 11.78 0.71
C GLN A 151 24.62 12.22 -0.43
N PHE A 152 23.43 11.66 -0.45
CA PHE A 152 22.37 12.01 -1.39
C PHE A 152 20.99 11.73 -0.78
N GLU A 153 19.97 12.32 -1.38
CA GLU A 153 18.57 12.15 -0.93
C GLU A 153 17.88 11.07 -1.76
N PHE A 154 17.11 10.22 -1.06
CA PHE A 154 16.24 9.22 -1.65
C PHE A 154 14.94 9.10 -0.85
N SER A 155 13.77 9.42 -1.45
CA SER A 155 12.44 9.36 -0.81
C SER A 155 12.43 10.01 0.59
N ASN A 156 12.77 11.29 0.68
CA ASN A 156 12.84 12.05 1.94
C ASN A 156 13.77 11.45 3.01
N LYS A 157 14.74 10.66 2.59
CA LYS A 157 15.81 10.14 3.45
C LYS A 157 17.17 10.56 2.90
N ILE A 158 18.06 10.93 3.79
CA ILE A 158 19.46 11.20 3.46
C ILE A 158 20.23 9.89 3.64
N ILE A 159 20.87 9.45 2.57
CA ILE A 159 21.74 8.29 2.56
C ILE A 159 23.18 8.81 2.58
N LYS A 160 23.89 8.56 3.68
CA LYS A 160 25.29 8.90 3.83
C LYS A 160 26.15 7.65 3.66
N ILE A 161 27.06 7.67 2.71
CA ILE A 161 28.00 6.58 2.46
C ILE A 161 29.17 6.70 3.43
N ASN A 162 29.42 5.64 4.19
CA ASN A 162 30.51 5.60 5.18
C ASN A 162 31.77 4.99 4.56
N SER A 163 31.63 3.93 3.76
CA SER A 163 32.72 3.31 3.01
C SER A 163 32.18 2.48 1.85
N VAL A 164 32.97 2.31 0.83
CA VAL A 164 32.61 1.51 -0.33
C VAL A 164 33.82 0.67 -0.79
N THR A 165 33.52 -0.54 -1.20
CA THR A 165 34.43 -1.47 -1.87
C THR A 165 33.78 -1.98 -3.15
N PRO A 166 34.47 -2.64 -4.08
CA PRO A 166 33.84 -3.18 -5.28
C PRO A 166 32.67 -4.13 -5.01
N MET A 167 32.66 -4.81 -3.86
CA MET A 167 31.66 -5.84 -3.52
C MET A 167 30.68 -5.43 -2.42
N ASN A 168 30.98 -4.37 -1.67
CA ASN A 168 30.20 -3.99 -0.50
C ASN A 168 30.16 -2.49 -0.29
N ILE A 169 29.02 -1.99 0.20
CA ILE A 169 28.85 -0.61 0.60
C ILE A 169 28.37 -0.53 2.05
N ARG A 170 28.92 0.37 2.84
CA ARG A 170 28.44 0.73 4.18
C ARG A 170 27.85 2.13 4.16
N TYR A 171 26.70 2.27 4.75
CA TYR A 171 25.95 3.53 4.71
C TYR A 171 25.14 3.74 5.98
N THR A 172 24.63 4.96 6.15
CA THR A 172 23.76 5.40 7.23
C THR A 172 22.52 6.02 6.62
N ILE A 173 21.34 5.69 7.16
CA ILE A 173 20.06 6.28 6.75
C ILE A 173 19.64 7.30 7.80
N ILE A 174 19.43 8.54 7.39
CA ILE A 174 19.02 9.67 8.23
C ILE A 174 17.67 10.17 7.72
N ASP A 175 16.76 10.54 8.60
CA ASP A 175 15.52 11.19 8.20
C ASP A 175 15.79 12.60 7.70
N ALA A 176 15.34 12.92 6.48
CA ALA A 176 15.46 14.26 5.91
C ALA A 176 14.32 15.19 6.40
N SER A 177 13.28 14.64 7.05
CA SER A 177 12.20 15.47 7.57
C SER A 177 12.73 16.41 8.65
N PRO A 178 12.47 17.73 8.56
CA PRO A 178 12.81 18.62 9.65
C PRO A 178 12.10 18.16 10.92
N LEU A 179 12.84 18.13 12.04
CA LEU A 179 12.25 17.89 13.35
C LEU A 179 11.03 18.82 13.51
N PRO A 180 9.90 18.32 14.02
CA PRO A 180 8.77 19.18 14.32
C PRO A 180 9.24 20.27 15.29
N GLN A 181 9.08 21.55 14.86
CA GLN A 181 9.28 22.72 15.71
C GLN A 181 8.18 22.82 16.74
#